data_c252092371e17d7223453f1eb4df8f43
#
_entry.id   c252092371e17d7223453f1eb4df8f43
#
_cell.length_a   1.000
_cell.length_b   1.000
_cell.length_c   1.000
_cell.angle_alpha   90.00
_cell.angle_beta   90.00
_cell.angle_gamma   90.00
#
_symmetry.space_group_name_H-M   'P 1'
#
loop_
_entity.id
_entity.type
_entity.pdbx_description
1 polymer ?
#
loop_
_entity_poly.entity_id
_entity_poly.type
_entity_poly.pdbx_seq_one_letter_code
_entity_poly.pdbx_strand_id
1 'polypeptide(L)'
;MHKESWLLKLYVSGRGHLSQKAKANLERICQQHITHEYRIVVIDLQENPALAREHAIVAVPMVVREAPVPIRKMCGDFSDTERALYSLAVRPAALTRT
;
A
#
# COMPACT_ATOMS: atom_id res chain seq x y z
N MET A 1 -17.39 11.93 16.45
CA MET A 1 -16.29 10.98 16.47
C MET A 1 -15.84 10.64 15.06
N HIS A 2 -14.56 10.70 14.81
CA HIS A 2 -14.05 10.48 13.48
C HIS A 2 -13.50 9.06 13.33
N LYS A 3 -13.86 8.44 12.23
CA LYS A 3 -13.21 7.21 11.82
C LYS A 3 -12.11 7.57 10.85
N GLU A 4 -10.92 7.07 11.11
CA GLU A 4 -9.87 7.17 10.12
C GLU A 4 -10.26 6.36 8.90
N SER A 5 -10.01 6.94 7.75
CA SER A 5 -10.20 6.25 6.47
C SER A 5 -8.85 6.18 5.80
N TRP A 6 -8.44 4.97 5.45
CA TRP A 6 -7.12 4.75 4.87
C TRP A 6 -7.22 4.74 3.36
N LEU A 7 -6.31 5.45 2.72
CA LEU A 7 -6.21 5.44 1.27
C LEU A 7 -4.81 5.02 0.89
N LEU A 8 -4.72 3.89 0.21
CA LEU A 8 -3.46 3.30 -0.23
C LEU A 8 -3.48 3.24 -1.74
N LYS A 9 -2.50 3.87 -2.37
CA LYS A 9 -2.36 3.80 -3.83
C LYS A 9 -1.22 2.85 -4.15
N LEU A 10 -1.51 1.83 -4.91
CA LEU A 10 -0.53 0.83 -5.30
C LEU A 10 -0.15 1.06 -6.76
N TYR A 11 1.09 1.46 -6.97
CA TYR A 11 1.61 1.72 -8.30
C TYR A 11 2.32 0.47 -8.80
N VAL A 12 1.92 0.00 -9.96
CA VAL A 12 2.48 -1.21 -10.57
C VAL A 12 2.82 -0.94 -12.02
N SER A 13 3.57 -1.85 -12.62
CA SER A 13 3.87 -1.79 -14.04
C SER A 13 3.32 -3.04 -14.69
N GLY A 14 2.16 -2.90 -15.32
CA GLY A 14 1.52 -4.00 -16.01
C GLY A 14 0.85 -4.99 -15.09
N ARG A 15 0.53 -6.16 -15.65
CA ARG A 15 -0.22 -7.20 -14.93
C ARG A 15 0.59 -8.44 -14.69
N GLY A 16 1.90 -8.32 -14.67
CA GLY A 16 2.78 -9.46 -14.51
C GLY A 16 2.73 -10.03 -13.11
N HIS A 17 3.56 -11.05 -12.93
CA HIS A 17 3.58 -11.80 -11.68
C HIS A 17 3.90 -10.92 -10.48
N LEU A 18 4.85 -10.02 -10.62
CA LEU A 18 5.26 -9.16 -9.51
C LEU A 18 4.15 -8.21 -9.09
N SER A 19 3.44 -7.64 -10.07
CA SER A 19 2.32 -6.76 -9.78
C SER A 19 1.21 -7.50 -9.07
N GLN A 20 0.88 -8.70 -9.52
CA GLN A 20 -0.17 -9.49 -8.89
C GLN A 20 0.20 -9.91 -7.47
N LYS A 21 1.46 -10.26 -7.28
CA LYS A 21 1.94 -10.65 -5.95
C LYS A 21 1.87 -9.48 -4.98
N ALA A 22 2.29 -8.30 -5.42
CA ALA A 22 2.23 -7.12 -4.58
C ALA A 22 0.80 -6.79 -4.19
N LYS A 23 -0.12 -6.88 -5.15
CA LYS A 23 -1.53 -6.59 -4.89
C LYS A 23 -2.11 -7.56 -3.88
N ALA A 24 -1.86 -8.85 -4.07
CA ALA A 24 -2.39 -9.87 -3.16
C ALA A 24 -1.82 -9.71 -1.76
N ASN A 25 -0.53 -9.44 -1.65
CA ASN A 25 0.10 -9.25 -0.35
C ASN A 25 -0.44 -8.02 0.37
N LEU A 26 -0.62 -6.92 -0.37
CA LEU A 26 -1.14 -5.70 0.24
C LEU A 26 -2.57 -5.89 0.72
N GLU A 27 -3.40 -6.55 -0.08
CA GLU A 27 -4.77 -6.84 0.32
C GLU A 27 -4.82 -7.67 1.58
N ARG A 28 -3.96 -8.67 1.67
CA ARG A 28 -3.89 -9.52 2.86
C ARG A 28 -3.48 -8.73 4.10
N ILE A 29 -2.47 -7.88 3.95
CA ILE A 29 -2.00 -7.07 5.06
C ILE A 29 -3.11 -6.15 5.57
N CYS A 30 -3.81 -5.50 4.65
CA CYS A 30 -4.89 -4.60 5.02
C CYS A 30 -6.02 -5.35 5.71
N GLN A 31 -6.38 -6.50 5.18
CA GLN A 31 -7.45 -7.30 5.74
C GLN A 31 -7.13 -7.75 7.15
N GLN A 32 -5.89 -8.11 7.40
CA GLN A 32 -5.49 -8.65 8.70
C GLN A 32 -5.20 -7.58 9.73
N HIS A 33 -4.76 -6.41 9.32
CA HIS A 33 -4.18 -5.46 10.27
C HIS A 33 -4.83 -4.08 10.29
N ILE A 34 -5.55 -3.68 9.26
CA ILE A 34 -6.21 -2.37 9.27
C ILE A 34 -7.65 -2.55 9.76
N THR A 35 -7.92 -1.97 10.93
CA THR A 35 -9.24 -2.09 11.56
C THR A 35 -10.19 -0.97 11.16
N HIS A 36 -9.67 0.03 10.47
CA HIS A 36 -10.48 1.15 9.97
C HIS A 36 -10.92 0.85 8.54
N GLU A 37 -11.79 1.69 8.01
CA GLU A 37 -12.11 1.64 6.60
C GLU A 37 -10.86 1.89 5.78
N TYR A 38 -10.70 1.15 4.68
CA TYR A 38 -9.57 1.39 3.81
C TYR A 38 -9.97 1.18 2.37
N ARG A 39 -9.18 1.78 1.50
CA ARG A 39 -9.36 1.67 0.07
C ARG A 39 -8.00 1.49 -0.57
N ILE A 40 -7.90 0.53 -1.47
CA ILE A 40 -6.68 0.32 -2.25
C ILE A 40 -7.02 0.68 -3.69
N VAL A 41 -6.28 1.65 -4.24
CA VAL A 41 -6.43 2.05 -5.62
C VAL A 41 -5.18 1.57 -6.36
N VAL A 42 -5.38 0.72 -7.35
CA VAL A 42 -4.27 0.18 -8.15
C VAL A 42 -4.08 1.07 -9.37
N ILE A 43 -2.87 1.55 -9.58
CA ILE A 43 -2.54 2.43 -10.68
C ILE A 43 -1.47 1.77 -11.52
N ASP A 44 -1.80 1.46 -12.76
CA ASP A 44 -0.87 0.82 -13.68
C ASP A 44 -0.14 1.89 -14.48
N LEU A 45 1.16 2.00 -14.25
CA LEU A 45 1.95 3.04 -14.89
C LEU A 45 2.22 2.76 -16.37
N GLN A 46 1.95 1.55 -16.84
CA GLN A 46 2.00 1.30 -18.28
C GLN A 46 0.83 1.95 -18.98
N GLU A 47 -0.31 2.06 -18.32
CA GLU A 47 -1.47 2.74 -18.87
C GLU A 47 -1.39 4.24 -18.73
N ASN A 48 -0.70 4.72 -17.70
CA ASN A 48 -0.59 6.15 -17.41
C ASN A 48 0.85 6.50 -17.03
N PRO A 49 1.78 6.48 -17.99
CA PRO A 49 3.20 6.71 -17.65
C PRO A 49 3.48 8.06 -17.01
N ALA A 50 2.71 9.08 -17.36
CA ALA A 50 2.95 10.42 -16.81
C ALA A 50 2.78 10.47 -15.31
N LEU A 51 1.97 9.57 -14.74
CA LEU A 51 1.74 9.56 -13.31
C LEU A 51 3.00 9.21 -12.51
N ALA A 52 3.91 8.45 -13.10
CA ALA A 52 5.17 8.14 -12.42
C ALA A 52 5.93 9.42 -12.10
N ARG A 53 5.95 10.34 -13.06
CA ARG A 53 6.63 11.61 -12.88
C ARG A 53 5.87 12.54 -11.97
N GLU A 54 4.55 12.62 -12.16
CA GLU A 54 3.71 13.51 -11.36
C GLU A 54 3.73 13.15 -9.88
N HIS A 55 3.83 11.88 -9.57
CA HIS A 55 3.77 11.42 -8.18
C HIS A 55 5.11 10.95 -7.64
N ALA A 56 6.19 11.23 -8.38
CA ALA A 56 7.56 10.89 -7.97
C ALA A 56 7.72 9.41 -7.65
N ILE A 57 7.18 8.55 -8.53
CA ILE A 57 7.30 7.11 -8.37
C ILE A 57 8.56 6.67 -9.10
N VAL A 58 9.56 6.22 -8.33
CA VAL A 58 10.86 5.87 -8.88
C VAL A 58 11.09 4.37 -8.98
N ALA A 59 10.24 3.57 -8.36
CA ALA A 59 10.35 2.11 -8.41
C ALA A 59 8.97 1.51 -8.23
N VAL A 60 8.72 0.37 -8.83
CA VAL A 60 7.46 -0.35 -8.71
C VAL A 60 7.75 -1.81 -8.43
N PRO A 61 6.86 -2.50 -7.72
CA PRO A 61 5.64 -1.98 -7.11
C PRO A 61 5.94 -1.02 -5.97
N MET A 62 5.08 -0.02 -5.81
CA MET A 62 5.22 0.93 -4.70
C MET A 62 3.83 1.24 -4.16
N VAL A 63 3.68 1.18 -2.84
CA VAL A 63 2.45 1.64 -2.20
C VAL A 63 2.70 3.00 -1.55
N VAL A 64 1.71 3.88 -1.68
CA VAL A 64 1.73 5.19 -1.05
C VAL A 64 0.50 5.28 -0.15
N ARG A 65 0.75 5.44 1.15
CA ARG A 65 -0.35 5.73 2.08
C ARG A 65 -0.61 7.22 2.01
N GLU A 66 -1.69 7.59 1.36
CA GLU A 66 -2.05 8.99 1.23
C GLU A 66 -2.88 9.48 2.41
N ALA A 67 -3.63 8.59 3.01
CA ALA A 67 -4.39 8.89 4.22
C ALA A 67 -4.35 7.67 5.12
N PRO A 68 -4.25 7.86 6.44
CA PRO A 68 -4.10 9.13 7.12
C PRO A 68 -2.70 9.71 6.93
N VAL A 69 -2.57 11.00 7.12
CA VAL A 69 -1.26 11.65 7.09
C VAL A 69 -0.47 11.26 8.33
N PRO A 70 0.86 11.26 8.26
CA PRO A 70 1.71 11.67 7.14
C PRO A 70 1.74 10.63 6.03
N ILE A 71 2.09 11.10 4.83
CA ILE A 71 2.23 10.21 3.69
C ILE A 71 3.41 9.28 3.92
N ARG A 72 3.20 8.01 3.61
CA ARG A 72 4.23 6.97 3.74
C ARG A 72 4.34 6.21 2.43
N LYS A 73 5.54 5.77 2.11
CA LYS A 73 5.79 5.04 0.86
C LYS A 73 6.62 3.81 1.15
N MET A 74 6.36 2.77 0.39
CA MET A 74 7.15 1.55 0.47
C MET A 74 7.22 0.88 -0.88
N CYS A 75 8.42 0.48 -1.28
CA CYS A 75 8.64 -0.29 -2.51
C CYS A 75 8.74 -1.77 -2.19
N GLY A 76 8.46 -2.62 -3.18
CA GLY A 76 8.64 -4.04 -3.09
C GLY A 76 7.35 -4.79 -3.32
N ASP A 77 7.37 -6.09 -3.09
CA ASP A 77 6.19 -6.92 -3.28
C ASP A 77 5.42 -7.16 -1.99
N PHE A 78 5.86 -6.55 -0.90
CA PHE A 78 5.21 -6.60 0.43
C PHE A 78 5.15 -8.01 1.00
N SER A 79 6.10 -8.87 0.61
CA SER A 79 6.15 -10.21 1.16
C SER A 79 6.65 -10.23 2.60
N ASP A 80 7.44 -9.22 2.99
CA ASP A 80 7.89 -9.06 4.38
C ASP A 80 6.82 -8.25 5.11
N THR A 81 5.93 -8.94 5.80
CA THR A 81 4.78 -8.33 6.44
C THR A 81 5.20 -7.32 7.51
N GLU A 82 6.18 -7.68 8.34
CA GLU A 82 6.60 -6.78 9.41
C GLU A 82 7.16 -5.48 8.86
N ARG A 83 7.95 -5.59 7.79
CA ARG A 83 8.53 -4.42 7.17
C ARG A 83 7.43 -3.53 6.57
N ALA A 84 6.43 -4.14 5.96
CA ALA A 84 5.32 -3.40 5.38
C ALA A 84 4.54 -2.66 6.46
N LEU A 85 4.25 -3.33 7.56
CA LEU A 85 3.53 -2.71 8.66
C LEU A 85 4.31 -1.52 9.22
N TYR A 86 5.59 -1.69 9.39
CA TYR A 86 6.43 -0.62 9.91
C TYR A 86 6.48 0.56 8.93
N SER A 87 6.72 0.27 7.66
CA SER A 87 6.88 1.31 6.63
C SER A 87 5.61 2.12 6.44
N LEU A 88 4.45 1.47 6.53
CA LEU A 88 3.18 2.14 6.37
C LEU A 88 2.60 2.63 7.68
N ALA A 89 3.31 2.41 8.78
CA ALA A 89 2.89 2.78 10.12
C ALA A 89 1.53 2.18 10.46
N VAL A 90 1.37 0.90 10.15
CA VAL A 90 0.18 0.14 10.51
C VAL A 90 0.48 -0.60 11.79
N ARG A 91 -0.36 -0.42 12.81
CA ARG A 91 -0.21 -1.17 14.04
C ARG A 91 -0.66 -2.60 13.80
N PRO A 92 0.21 -3.60 14.02
CA PRO A 92 -0.21 -4.99 13.82
C PRO A 92 -1.38 -5.35 14.72
N ALA A 93 -2.35 -6.06 14.16
CA ALA A 93 -3.53 -6.45 14.93
C ALA A 93 -3.16 -7.32 16.12
N ALA A 94 -2.13 -8.15 15.98
CA ALA A 94 -1.70 -9.03 17.06
C ALA A 94 -1.17 -8.25 18.27
N LEU A 95 -0.70 -7.03 18.08
CA LEU A 95 -0.17 -6.21 19.17
C LEU A 95 -1.26 -5.46 19.93
N THR A 96 -2.47 -5.45 19.44
CA THR A 96 -3.56 -4.78 20.14
C THR A 96 -4.15 -5.63 21.25
N ARG A 97 -3.74 -6.87 21.30
CA ARG A 97 -4.21 -7.83 22.27
C ARG A 97 -3.14 -8.01 23.35
N THR A 98 -3.48 -7.75 24.52
CA THR A 98 -2.58 -7.98 25.63
C THR A 98 -3.35 -8.39 26.84
#